data_95098ac1cf6f57b843caa3f0caa455ce
#
_entry.id   95098ac1cf6f57b843caa3f0caa455ce
#
_cell.length_a   1.000
_cell.length_b   1.000
_cell.length_c   1.000
_cell.angle_alpha   90.00
_cell.angle_beta   90.00
_cell.angle_gamma   90.00
#
_symmetry.space_group_name_H-M   'P 1'
#
loop_
_entity.id
_entity.type
_entity.pdbx_description
1 polymer ?
#
loop_
_entity_poly.entity_id
_entity_poly.type
_entity_poly.pdbx_seq_one_letter_code
_entity_poly.pdbx_strand_id
1 'polypeptide(L)'
;MLRRLALFLTLALLLSVVVTAASEETLPTTWDISSVYASVDEWQADYDTVMEMLNNYEQFRGKLNNAQDIYDYLQFAYYTELTRLQNKLRLYANLGSSLDSTDPVFTQLNAQLSAMDTKEAQITAFADPEIFSLSMEEREAIFSDPLFADYTYAVKYYTDPKSQPLGEEANTAMATISMALGYPYMAFQRMEYVEMPYPTVTMPDGTVQELTDAAYDDILHSDEYTREFKAEVNKLYGSRAKDYINTMATLLEGNAKQAYASALLSHFETTREAQLYAYDVDPSVYDMLIECAHEGIADYQRYYRAHARGLGLDEQYPFDMATYVSDFNPGKVDYDDAVAEVTDALSILGKDYIDTFKGILSSGHVDVYPNDTKTTGAFETQPSYDYLPWVLFNYNGYANDVSTIAHEMGHAMYDALTTANQPKQYRSPTIFTQEVASTTNELIYYNYKMSHASNDDEKLYYLQNALDLFTGTFFNQVLFAEFEDDFYRIVEAGGALDGEALSDRYLELLNTYRGDTVISFPETKYHWADIPHFYYVYYVYQYATSISYAASIAQGILNGEENAVENYLNFLKAGHSAAPQTLLSIAGVDPLNAETYHAAMDYFKGLVDEYERLVDIKIQNS
;
A
#
# COMPACT_ATOMS: atom_id res chain seq x y z
N MET A 1 11.67 -16.25 -62.54
CA MET A 1 10.45 -16.61 -61.77
C MET A 1 10.64 -17.87 -60.93
N LEU A 2 11.32 -18.91 -61.39
CA LEU A 2 11.56 -20.15 -60.62
C LEU A 2 12.49 -20.01 -59.39
N ARG A 3 13.41 -19.05 -59.34
CA ARG A 3 14.29 -18.84 -58.21
C ARG A 3 13.64 -18.08 -57.02
N ARG A 4 12.53 -17.37 -57.26
CA ARG A 4 11.75 -16.72 -56.17
C ARG A 4 10.72 -17.68 -55.56
N LEU A 5 10.26 -18.69 -56.28
CA LEU A 5 9.37 -19.73 -55.75
C LEU A 5 10.11 -20.73 -54.84
N ALA A 6 11.41 -21.01 -55.10
CA ALA A 6 12.22 -21.89 -54.29
C ALA A 6 12.58 -21.24 -52.91
N LEU A 7 12.73 -19.90 -52.85
CA LEU A 7 12.99 -19.21 -51.61
C LEU A 7 11.75 -19.10 -50.68
N PHE A 8 10.54 -19.06 -51.27
CA PHE A 8 9.28 -19.08 -50.51
C PHE A 8 8.92 -20.47 -49.97
N LEU A 9 9.27 -21.52 -50.68
CA LEU A 9 9.06 -22.89 -50.21
C LEU A 9 10.06 -23.34 -49.14
N THR A 10 11.30 -22.82 -49.15
CA THR A 10 12.28 -23.07 -48.09
C THR A 10 11.98 -22.23 -46.81
N LEU A 11 11.40 -21.03 -46.92
CA LEU A 11 10.94 -20.27 -45.75
C LEU A 11 9.64 -20.85 -45.15
N ALA A 12 8.74 -21.43 -45.97
CA ALA A 12 7.55 -22.10 -45.49
C ALA A 12 7.83 -23.48 -44.85
N LEU A 13 8.92 -24.15 -45.23
CA LEU A 13 9.37 -25.42 -44.64
C LEU A 13 10.23 -25.21 -43.38
N LEU A 14 10.77 -24.02 -43.17
CA LEU A 14 11.45 -23.63 -41.89
C LEU A 14 10.48 -23.09 -40.83
N LEU A 15 9.26 -22.77 -41.23
CA LEU A 15 8.18 -22.37 -40.33
C LEU A 15 7.25 -23.52 -39.89
N SER A 16 7.46 -24.73 -40.41
CA SER A 16 6.64 -25.89 -40.09
C SER A 16 7.35 -26.98 -39.25
N VAL A 17 8.49 -26.70 -38.65
CA VAL A 17 9.20 -27.60 -37.73
C VAL A 17 9.70 -26.86 -36.51
N VAL A 18 8.83 -26.11 -35.84
CA VAL A 18 8.94 -25.79 -34.40
C VAL A 18 7.51 -25.72 -33.86
N VAL A 19 6.79 -26.84 -33.96
CA VAL A 19 5.85 -27.25 -32.93
C VAL A 19 6.62 -28.26 -32.08
N THR A 20 7.67 -27.83 -31.43
CA THR A 20 8.09 -28.46 -30.19
C THR A 20 6.96 -28.21 -29.22
N ALA A 21 6.53 -29.27 -28.55
CA ALA A 21 5.73 -29.17 -27.35
C ALA A 21 6.25 -27.98 -26.55
N ALA A 22 5.40 -27.02 -26.27
CA ALA A 22 5.70 -26.05 -25.22
C ALA A 22 5.97 -26.92 -23.99
N SER A 23 7.22 -27.03 -23.57
CA SER A 23 7.49 -27.30 -22.18
C SER A 23 6.67 -26.25 -21.44
N GLU A 24 5.85 -26.65 -20.52
CA GLU A 24 5.32 -25.74 -19.50
C GLU A 24 6.57 -25.10 -18.88
N GLU A 25 6.93 -23.92 -19.33
CA GLU A 25 7.98 -23.13 -18.71
C GLU A 25 7.40 -22.74 -17.35
N THR A 26 7.87 -23.39 -16.30
CA THR A 26 7.56 -23.00 -14.92
C THR A 26 7.97 -21.54 -14.73
N LEU A 27 7.09 -20.75 -14.10
CA LEU A 27 7.38 -19.35 -13.81
C LEU A 27 8.63 -19.24 -12.94
N PRO A 28 9.49 -18.21 -13.13
CA PRO A 28 10.54 -17.89 -12.19
C PRO A 28 9.95 -17.57 -10.82
N THR A 29 10.52 -18.09 -9.75
CA THR A 29 10.00 -17.94 -8.38
C THR A 29 10.98 -17.24 -7.44
N THR A 30 12.08 -16.73 -7.97
CA THR A 30 13.10 -16.00 -7.21
C THR A 30 13.62 -14.82 -8.00
N TRP A 31 13.94 -13.74 -7.28
CA TRP A 31 14.58 -12.57 -7.87
C TRP A 31 16.01 -12.85 -8.30
N ASP A 32 16.37 -12.43 -9.49
CA ASP A 32 17.76 -12.32 -9.94
C ASP A 32 18.25 -10.86 -9.84
N ILE A 33 18.65 -10.43 -8.65
CA ILE A 33 19.15 -9.07 -8.42
C ILE A 33 20.50 -8.81 -9.11
N SER A 34 21.20 -9.86 -9.58
CA SER A 34 22.43 -9.70 -10.34
C SER A 34 22.20 -9.03 -11.70
N SER A 35 20.97 -9.02 -12.19
CA SER A 35 20.56 -8.26 -13.37
C SER A 35 20.61 -6.74 -13.15
N VAL A 36 20.53 -6.28 -11.89
CA VAL A 36 20.67 -4.87 -11.51
C VAL A 36 22.16 -4.52 -11.32
N TYR A 37 22.85 -5.22 -10.43
CA TYR A 37 24.30 -5.14 -10.25
C TYR A 37 24.88 -6.54 -10.06
N ALA A 38 25.92 -6.88 -10.82
CA ALA A 38 26.58 -8.17 -10.71
C ALA A 38 27.40 -8.31 -9.41
N SER A 39 27.75 -7.21 -8.77
CA SER A 39 28.48 -7.19 -7.50
C SER A 39 28.28 -5.88 -6.73
N VAL A 40 28.56 -5.93 -5.42
CA VAL A 40 28.63 -4.75 -4.56
C VAL A 40 29.71 -3.76 -4.99
N ASP A 41 30.81 -4.24 -5.59
CA ASP A 41 31.88 -3.37 -6.10
C ASP A 41 31.39 -2.50 -7.27
N GLU A 42 30.56 -3.05 -8.16
CA GLU A 42 29.95 -2.28 -9.24
C GLU A 42 28.96 -1.25 -8.68
N TRP A 43 28.14 -1.63 -7.68
CA TRP A 43 27.26 -0.71 -6.97
C TRP A 43 28.04 0.43 -6.33
N GLN A 44 29.16 0.13 -5.66
CA GLN A 44 30.00 1.14 -5.01
C GLN A 44 30.61 2.12 -6.02
N ALA A 45 31.03 1.64 -7.19
CA ALA A 45 31.57 2.49 -8.24
C ALA A 45 30.53 3.48 -8.79
N ASP A 46 29.29 3.03 -8.96
CA ASP A 46 28.17 3.90 -9.37
C ASP A 46 27.78 4.87 -8.24
N TYR A 47 27.80 4.43 -6.98
CA TYR A 47 27.55 5.31 -5.82
C TYR A 47 28.58 6.44 -5.73
N ASP A 48 29.88 6.13 -5.88
CA ASP A 48 30.94 7.14 -5.87
C ASP A 48 30.76 8.14 -7.03
N THR A 49 30.36 7.63 -8.20
CA THR A 49 30.04 8.46 -9.37
C THR A 49 28.86 9.40 -9.09
N VAL A 50 27.77 8.90 -8.49
CA VAL A 50 26.62 9.70 -8.10
C VAL A 50 27.02 10.78 -7.10
N MET A 51 27.82 10.43 -6.09
CA MET A 51 28.29 11.38 -5.07
C MET A 51 29.13 12.52 -5.68
N GLU A 52 29.84 12.27 -6.78
CA GLU A 52 30.53 13.32 -7.55
C GLU A 52 29.54 14.15 -8.39
N MET A 53 28.61 13.47 -9.10
CA MET A 53 27.64 14.10 -9.99
C MET A 53 26.67 15.04 -9.27
N LEU A 54 26.34 14.78 -8.01
CA LEU A 54 25.49 15.65 -7.19
C LEU A 54 26.03 17.10 -7.14
N ASN A 55 27.37 17.28 -7.16
CA ASN A 55 27.95 18.62 -7.15
C ASN A 55 27.59 19.45 -8.42
N ASN A 56 27.13 18.81 -9.48
CA ASN A 56 26.71 19.52 -10.71
C ASN A 56 25.43 20.36 -10.50
N TYR A 57 24.63 20.12 -9.44
CA TYR A 57 23.53 21.01 -9.09
C TYR A 57 23.99 22.46 -8.85
N GLU A 58 25.20 22.68 -8.37
CA GLU A 58 25.76 24.02 -8.13
C GLU A 58 25.85 24.90 -9.39
N GLN A 59 25.83 24.32 -10.58
CA GLN A 59 25.82 25.09 -11.84
C GLN A 59 24.55 25.94 -12.02
N PHE A 60 23.44 25.57 -11.33
CA PHE A 60 22.16 26.26 -11.41
C PHE A 60 22.00 27.37 -10.36
N ARG A 61 22.84 27.37 -9.30
CA ARG A 61 22.79 28.33 -8.21
C ARG A 61 22.90 29.78 -8.71
N GLY A 62 21.97 30.63 -8.31
CA GLY A 62 21.87 32.04 -8.70
C GLY A 62 21.33 32.28 -10.11
N LYS A 63 20.78 31.23 -10.76
CA LYS A 63 20.26 31.32 -12.13
C LYS A 63 18.78 31.00 -12.27
N LEU A 64 18.13 30.46 -11.25
CA LEU A 64 16.74 29.98 -11.31
C LEU A 64 15.72 31.14 -11.31
N ASN A 65 15.89 32.08 -12.24
CA ASN A 65 15.07 33.28 -12.36
C ASN A 65 14.48 33.51 -13.76
N ASN A 66 14.57 32.54 -14.64
CA ASN A 66 13.99 32.59 -16.00
C ASN A 66 13.59 31.19 -16.47
N ALA A 67 12.72 31.13 -17.49
CA ALA A 67 12.14 29.86 -17.95
C ALA A 67 13.20 28.84 -18.41
N GLN A 68 14.23 29.26 -19.16
CA GLN A 68 15.22 28.32 -19.69
C GLN A 68 16.07 27.67 -18.57
N ASP A 69 16.59 28.47 -17.64
CA ASP A 69 17.45 27.94 -16.57
C ASP A 69 16.68 27.05 -15.60
N ILE A 70 15.40 27.37 -15.30
CA ILE A 70 14.53 26.50 -14.48
C ILE A 70 14.20 25.21 -15.24
N TYR A 71 13.91 25.29 -16.54
CA TYR A 71 13.68 24.10 -17.36
C TYR A 71 14.92 23.20 -17.40
N ASP A 72 16.10 23.78 -17.60
CA ASP A 72 17.37 23.02 -17.62
C ASP A 72 17.67 22.37 -16.26
N TYR A 73 17.31 23.02 -15.16
CA TYR A 73 17.38 22.44 -13.81
C TYR A 73 16.44 21.22 -13.67
N LEU A 74 15.18 21.33 -14.11
CA LEU A 74 14.24 20.20 -14.07
C LEU A 74 14.68 19.07 -15.00
N GLN A 75 15.20 19.39 -16.19
CA GLN A 75 15.78 18.39 -17.09
C GLN A 75 16.96 17.66 -16.43
N PHE A 76 17.80 18.41 -15.71
CA PHE A 76 18.92 17.79 -14.97
C PHE A 76 18.42 16.86 -13.85
N ALA A 77 17.41 17.27 -13.10
CA ALA A 77 16.86 16.50 -11.98
C ALA A 77 16.14 15.22 -12.42
N TYR A 78 15.45 15.22 -13.58
CA TYR A 78 14.62 14.08 -13.99
C TYR A 78 15.22 13.21 -15.10
N TYR A 79 16.11 13.74 -15.96
CA TYR A 79 16.46 13.07 -17.22
C TYR A 79 17.94 12.79 -17.40
N THR A 80 18.75 12.96 -16.35
CA THR A 80 20.19 12.69 -16.45
C THR A 80 20.57 11.29 -15.97
N GLU A 81 21.79 10.89 -16.27
CA GLU A 81 22.39 9.65 -15.74
C GLU A 81 22.46 9.67 -14.21
N LEU A 82 22.54 10.84 -13.56
CA LEU A 82 22.47 10.98 -12.11
C LEU A 82 21.22 10.30 -11.55
N THR A 83 20.03 10.71 -12.00
CA THR A 83 18.75 10.17 -11.51
C THR A 83 18.62 8.68 -11.87
N ARG A 84 19.10 8.27 -13.04
CA ARG A 84 19.08 6.87 -13.46
C ARG A 84 19.91 6.00 -12.54
N LEU A 85 21.14 6.42 -12.22
CA LEU A 85 22.02 5.70 -11.30
C LEU A 85 21.48 5.70 -9.87
N GLN A 86 20.93 6.82 -9.37
CA GLN A 86 20.30 6.88 -8.06
C GLN A 86 19.18 5.85 -7.93
N ASN A 87 18.28 5.75 -8.89
CA ASN A 87 17.20 4.77 -8.88
C ASN A 87 17.73 3.33 -8.92
N LYS A 88 18.75 3.07 -9.74
CA LYS A 88 19.37 1.75 -9.82
C LYS A 88 20.06 1.33 -8.51
N LEU A 89 20.75 2.28 -7.85
CA LEU A 89 21.37 2.06 -6.54
C LEU A 89 20.34 1.71 -5.47
N ARG A 90 19.25 2.47 -5.41
CA ARG A 90 18.14 2.22 -4.46
C ARG A 90 17.47 0.87 -4.71
N LEU A 91 17.17 0.56 -5.97
CA LEU A 91 16.56 -0.71 -6.34
C LEU A 91 17.37 -1.89 -5.81
N TYR A 92 18.66 -1.94 -6.12
CA TYR A 92 19.53 -3.05 -5.70
C TYR A 92 19.59 -3.22 -4.17
N ALA A 93 19.80 -2.12 -3.45
CA ALA A 93 19.88 -2.16 -1.99
C ALA A 93 18.54 -2.59 -1.36
N ASN A 94 17.42 -2.12 -1.91
CA ASN A 94 16.07 -2.46 -1.45
C ASN A 94 15.76 -3.95 -1.69
N LEU A 95 15.98 -4.42 -2.92
CA LEU A 95 15.76 -5.83 -3.27
C LEU A 95 16.62 -6.76 -2.40
N GLY A 96 17.89 -6.44 -2.22
CA GLY A 96 18.80 -7.27 -1.43
C GLY A 96 18.43 -7.33 0.05
N SER A 97 18.08 -6.19 0.66
CA SER A 97 17.61 -6.16 2.06
C SER A 97 16.24 -6.84 2.25
N SER A 98 15.44 -6.92 1.21
CA SER A 98 14.16 -7.62 1.26
C SER A 98 14.31 -9.13 1.16
N LEU A 99 15.30 -9.62 0.39
CA LEU A 99 15.62 -11.05 0.32
C LEU A 99 16.27 -11.58 1.59
N ASP A 100 17.11 -10.75 2.23
CA ASP A 100 17.74 -11.06 3.52
C ASP A 100 17.86 -9.79 4.37
N SER A 101 16.89 -9.60 5.28
CA SER A 101 16.83 -8.45 6.19
C SER A 101 17.95 -8.44 7.24
N THR A 102 18.70 -9.53 7.37
CA THR A 102 19.79 -9.70 8.33
C THR A 102 21.17 -9.47 7.72
N ASP A 103 21.27 -9.33 6.39
CA ASP A 103 22.55 -9.14 5.71
C ASP A 103 23.14 -7.75 6.02
N PRO A 104 24.30 -7.70 6.70
CA PRO A 104 24.96 -6.45 7.04
C PRO A 104 25.44 -5.65 5.80
N VAL A 105 25.61 -6.30 4.65
CA VAL A 105 26.00 -5.63 3.41
C VAL A 105 24.89 -4.66 3.00
N PHE A 106 23.65 -5.12 2.87
CA PHE A 106 22.54 -4.26 2.45
C PHE A 106 22.18 -3.22 3.51
N THR A 107 22.36 -3.53 4.80
CA THR A 107 22.28 -2.52 5.87
C THR A 107 23.27 -1.37 5.63
N GLN A 108 24.50 -1.68 5.23
CA GLN A 108 25.51 -0.66 4.91
C GLN A 108 25.17 0.13 3.65
N LEU A 109 24.67 -0.53 2.58
CA LEU A 109 24.27 0.15 1.36
C LEU A 109 23.13 1.14 1.62
N ASN A 110 22.12 0.76 2.42
CA ASN A 110 21.03 1.64 2.81
C ASN A 110 21.51 2.85 3.65
N ALA A 111 22.50 2.67 4.52
CA ALA A 111 23.12 3.79 5.23
C ALA A 111 23.85 4.75 4.29
N GLN A 112 24.50 4.25 3.24
CA GLN A 112 25.14 5.06 2.21
C GLN A 112 24.08 5.83 1.38
N LEU A 113 22.96 5.20 1.02
CA LEU A 113 21.85 5.88 0.33
C LEU A 113 21.29 7.03 1.17
N SER A 114 21.11 6.83 2.47
CA SER A 114 20.68 7.91 3.38
C SER A 114 21.67 9.09 3.41
N ALA A 115 22.97 8.80 3.32
CA ALA A 115 24.00 9.84 3.21
C ALA A 115 23.96 10.56 1.86
N MET A 116 23.68 9.86 0.78
CA MET A 116 23.47 10.41 -0.56
C MET A 116 22.26 11.37 -0.56
N ASP A 117 21.14 10.95 0.00
CA ASP A 117 19.92 11.75 0.08
C ASP A 117 20.14 13.04 0.90
N THR A 118 20.82 12.91 2.04
CA THR A 118 21.20 14.07 2.86
C THR A 118 22.06 15.06 2.09
N LYS A 119 23.04 14.56 1.34
CA LYS A 119 23.92 15.42 0.52
C LYS A 119 23.12 16.09 -0.60
N GLU A 120 22.24 15.36 -1.29
CA GLU A 120 21.41 15.92 -2.35
C GLU A 120 20.50 17.03 -1.80
N ALA A 121 19.79 16.78 -0.70
CA ALA A 121 18.93 17.76 -0.05
C ALA A 121 19.70 19.03 0.36
N GLN A 122 20.94 18.90 0.85
CA GLN A 122 21.79 20.05 1.19
C GLN A 122 22.24 20.84 -0.04
N ILE A 123 22.65 20.16 -1.11
CA ILE A 123 23.13 20.82 -2.34
C ILE A 123 21.98 21.51 -3.09
N THR A 124 20.79 20.93 -3.08
CA THR A 124 19.60 21.48 -3.79
C THR A 124 18.81 22.48 -2.95
N ALA A 125 19.16 22.68 -1.67
CA ALA A 125 18.43 23.56 -0.72
C ALA A 125 18.22 25.00 -1.21
N PHE A 126 19.00 25.47 -2.20
CA PHE A 126 18.88 26.80 -2.80
C PHE A 126 17.75 26.91 -3.82
N ALA A 127 17.32 25.81 -4.45
CA ALA A 127 16.51 25.87 -5.67
C ALA A 127 15.13 26.51 -5.43
N ASP A 128 14.37 25.96 -4.48
CA ASP A 128 13.06 26.51 -4.15
C ASP A 128 13.13 27.98 -3.68
N PRO A 129 14.00 28.35 -2.72
CA PRO A 129 14.16 29.75 -2.33
C PRO A 129 14.48 30.70 -3.50
N GLU A 130 15.29 30.29 -4.47
CA GLU A 130 15.59 31.12 -5.64
C GLU A 130 14.35 31.33 -6.50
N ILE A 131 13.62 30.25 -6.83
CA ILE A 131 12.40 30.34 -7.63
C ILE A 131 11.32 31.16 -6.90
N PHE A 132 11.16 30.95 -5.60
CA PHE A 132 10.19 31.70 -4.79
C PHE A 132 10.62 33.13 -4.46
N SER A 133 11.86 33.53 -4.73
CA SER A 133 12.27 34.94 -4.68
C SER A 133 11.59 35.79 -5.77
N LEU A 134 11.10 35.15 -6.83
CA LEU A 134 10.29 35.76 -7.87
C LEU A 134 8.86 36.00 -7.35
N SER A 135 8.24 37.08 -7.81
CA SER A 135 6.82 37.33 -7.52
C SER A 135 5.93 36.23 -8.12
N MET A 136 4.73 36.06 -7.60
CA MET A 136 3.74 35.12 -8.15
C MET A 136 3.50 35.36 -9.64
N GLU A 137 3.33 36.64 -10.07
CA GLU A 137 3.12 37.01 -11.47
C GLU A 137 4.30 36.58 -12.35
N GLU A 138 5.55 36.72 -11.86
CA GLU A 138 6.73 36.29 -12.61
C GLU A 138 6.79 34.76 -12.72
N ARG A 139 6.47 34.00 -11.63
CA ARG A 139 6.41 32.55 -11.66
C ARG A 139 5.32 32.03 -12.58
N GLU A 140 4.11 32.59 -12.52
CA GLU A 140 3.01 32.25 -13.43
C GLU A 140 3.40 32.50 -14.90
N ALA A 141 4.08 33.61 -15.20
CA ALA A 141 4.56 33.91 -16.54
C ALA A 141 5.62 32.91 -17.02
N ILE A 142 6.56 32.54 -16.14
CA ILE A 142 7.61 31.54 -16.43
C ILE A 142 6.99 30.16 -16.70
N PHE A 143 6.16 29.66 -15.81
CA PHE A 143 5.59 28.31 -15.93
C PHE A 143 4.47 28.19 -16.97
N SER A 144 4.01 29.32 -17.53
CA SER A 144 3.16 29.35 -18.72
C SER A 144 3.93 29.25 -20.04
N ASP A 145 5.27 29.27 -20.02
CA ASP A 145 6.08 29.07 -21.21
C ASP A 145 5.88 27.65 -21.77
N PRO A 146 5.78 27.48 -23.11
CA PRO A 146 5.66 26.17 -23.76
C PRO A 146 6.73 25.15 -23.39
N LEU A 147 7.88 25.54 -22.86
CA LEU A 147 8.91 24.65 -22.32
C LEU A 147 8.36 23.72 -21.22
N PHE A 148 7.39 24.20 -20.45
CA PHE A 148 6.81 23.44 -19.32
C PHE A 148 5.54 22.67 -19.69
N ALA A 149 5.23 22.49 -20.98
CA ALA A 149 4.01 21.80 -21.41
C ALA A 149 3.91 20.36 -20.82
N ASP A 150 5.04 19.67 -20.69
CA ASP A 150 5.13 18.32 -20.09
C ASP A 150 5.33 18.34 -18.56
N TYR A 151 5.38 19.52 -17.94
CA TYR A 151 5.61 19.71 -16.50
C TYR A 151 4.43 20.36 -15.77
N THR A 152 3.30 20.54 -16.43
CA THR A 152 2.18 21.36 -15.95
C THR A 152 1.78 21.04 -14.50
N TYR A 153 1.68 19.77 -14.15
CA TYR A 153 1.35 19.37 -12.79
C TYR A 153 2.58 19.37 -11.86
N ALA A 154 3.74 18.95 -12.33
CA ALA A 154 4.96 18.91 -11.53
C ALA A 154 5.42 20.32 -11.05
N VAL A 155 5.09 21.37 -11.81
CA VAL A 155 5.42 22.75 -11.43
C VAL A 155 4.28 23.50 -10.72
N LYS A 156 3.13 22.85 -10.48
CA LYS A 156 1.98 23.43 -9.77
C LYS A 156 2.38 24.03 -8.42
N TYR A 157 3.25 23.37 -7.70
CA TYR A 157 3.81 23.84 -6.43
C TYR A 157 4.33 25.27 -6.48
N TYR A 158 5.00 25.66 -7.56
CA TYR A 158 5.58 27.00 -7.69
C TYR A 158 4.56 28.11 -7.99
N THR A 159 3.36 27.76 -8.40
CA THR A 159 2.27 28.71 -8.70
C THR A 159 1.07 28.59 -7.75
N ASP A 160 1.16 27.70 -6.76
CA ASP A 160 0.14 27.59 -5.72
C ASP A 160 0.35 28.67 -4.65
N PRO A 161 -0.67 29.51 -4.34
CA PRO A 161 -0.58 30.53 -3.31
C PRO A 161 -0.32 30.00 -1.89
N LYS A 162 -0.64 28.73 -1.64
CA LYS A 162 -0.39 28.07 -0.35
C LYS A 162 1.07 27.62 -0.19
N SER A 163 1.80 27.46 -1.28
CA SER A 163 3.19 27.02 -1.26
C SER A 163 4.09 28.12 -0.69
N GLN A 164 4.72 27.84 0.43
CA GLN A 164 5.62 28.76 1.12
C GLN A 164 6.87 27.97 1.56
N PRO A 165 7.91 27.88 0.71
CA PRO A 165 9.11 27.14 1.04
C PRO A 165 9.90 27.82 2.14
N LEU A 166 10.66 27.03 2.88
CA LEU A 166 11.68 27.51 3.80
C LEU A 166 12.81 28.19 3.01
N GLY A 167 13.50 29.13 3.64
CA GLY A 167 14.74 29.66 3.08
C GLY A 167 15.85 28.64 3.04
N GLU A 168 16.88 28.85 2.22
CA GLU A 168 18.01 27.92 2.01
C GLU A 168 18.68 27.48 3.32
N GLU A 169 18.92 28.44 4.25
CA GLU A 169 19.52 28.12 5.55
C GLU A 169 18.66 27.17 6.39
N ALA A 170 17.34 27.39 6.39
CA ALA A 170 16.39 26.53 7.10
C ALA A 170 16.27 25.15 6.43
N ASN A 171 16.20 25.07 5.09
CA ASN A 171 16.21 23.82 4.34
C ASN A 171 17.48 23.00 4.62
N THR A 172 18.65 23.65 4.62
CA THR A 172 19.92 23.00 4.94
C THR A 172 19.95 22.46 6.38
N ALA A 173 19.42 23.24 7.34
CA ALA A 173 19.30 22.81 8.74
C ALA A 173 18.36 21.59 8.85
N MET A 174 17.20 21.63 8.21
CA MET A 174 16.25 20.51 8.20
C MET A 174 16.85 19.26 7.57
N ALA A 175 17.52 19.37 6.42
CA ALA A 175 18.23 18.26 5.79
C ALA A 175 19.31 17.67 6.73
N THR A 176 19.98 18.50 7.52
CA THR A 176 21.02 18.04 8.45
C THR A 176 20.44 17.29 9.65
N ILE A 177 19.30 17.73 10.21
CA ILE A 177 18.67 17.07 11.37
C ILE A 177 17.71 15.95 10.99
N SER A 178 17.35 15.78 9.71
CA SER A 178 16.38 14.78 9.26
C SER A 178 16.74 13.36 9.72
N MET A 179 18.01 13.00 9.72
CA MET A 179 18.47 11.70 10.23
C MET A 179 18.11 11.44 11.69
N ALA A 180 17.96 12.51 12.51
CA ALA A 180 17.59 12.39 13.92
C ALA A 180 16.08 12.33 14.13
N LEU A 181 15.30 12.77 13.15
CA LEU A 181 13.84 12.85 13.29
C LEU A 181 13.14 11.49 13.19
N GLY A 182 13.70 10.52 12.49
CA GLY A 182 13.13 9.17 12.36
C GLY A 182 13.25 8.26 13.59
N TYR A 183 13.96 8.69 14.64
CA TYR A 183 14.23 7.83 15.79
C TYR A 183 13.00 7.36 16.60
N PRO A 184 11.92 8.14 16.76
CA PRO A 184 10.73 7.62 17.44
C PRO A 184 10.18 6.37 16.77
N TYR A 185 10.06 6.35 15.45
CA TYR A 185 9.63 5.17 14.70
C TYR A 185 10.64 4.01 14.77
N MET A 186 11.93 4.30 14.61
CA MET A 186 12.97 3.27 14.75
C MET A 186 12.98 2.64 16.16
N ALA A 187 12.74 3.44 17.19
CA ALA A 187 12.65 2.94 18.57
C ALA A 187 11.36 2.13 18.79
N PHE A 188 10.23 2.55 18.18
CA PHE A 188 9.02 1.75 18.15
C PHE A 188 9.28 0.38 17.52
N GLN A 189 9.85 0.32 16.32
CA GLN A 189 10.17 -0.94 15.64
C GLN A 189 11.07 -1.85 16.50
N ARG A 190 12.06 -1.25 17.18
CA ARG A 190 12.94 -2.00 18.08
C ARG A 190 12.17 -2.56 19.29
N MET A 191 11.31 -1.77 19.89
CA MET A 191 10.47 -2.20 21.01
C MET A 191 9.52 -3.31 20.57
N GLU A 192 8.76 -3.07 19.49
CA GLU A 192 7.67 -3.95 19.05
C GLU A 192 8.19 -5.28 18.52
N TYR A 193 9.19 -5.27 17.64
CA TYR A 193 9.60 -6.47 16.93
C TYR A 193 10.80 -7.20 17.57
N VAL A 194 11.51 -6.58 18.54
CA VAL A 194 12.77 -7.15 19.06
C VAL A 194 12.83 -7.24 20.57
N GLU A 195 12.40 -6.20 21.31
CA GLU A 195 12.69 -6.10 22.73
C GLU A 195 11.49 -6.38 23.64
N MET A 196 10.27 -6.08 23.18
CA MET A 196 9.06 -6.34 23.95
C MET A 196 8.75 -7.84 23.95
N PRO A 197 8.80 -8.52 25.11
CA PRO A 197 8.66 -9.96 25.17
C PRO A 197 7.25 -10.39 24.77
N TYR A 198 7.15 -11.48 24.05
CA TYR A 198 5.88 -12.16 23.86
C TYR A 198 5.43 -12.84 25.15
N PRO A 199 4.13 -12.84 25.46
CA PRO A 199 3.60 -13.59 26.59
C PRO A 199 3.74 -15.10 26.34
N THR A 200 3.71 -15.88 27.42
CA THR A 200 3.72 -17.35 27.33
C THR A 200 2.38 -17.91 27.76
N VAL A 201 1.95 -19.02 27.14
CA VAL A 201 0.77 -19.77 27.49
C VAL A 201 1.13 -21.23 27.82
N THR A 202 0.39 -21.83 28.73
CA THR A 202 0.50 -23.28 28.97
C THR A 202 -0.45 -24.02 28.03
N MET A 203 0.12 -24.76 27.09
CA MET A 203 -0.65 -25.53 26.11
C MET A 203 -1.46 -26.66 26.79
N PRO A 204 -2.53 -27.16 26.15
CA PRO A 204 -3.35 -28.26 26.73
C PRO A 204 -2.57 -29.54 27.07
N ASP A 205 -1.44 -29.76 26.41
CA ASP A 205 -0.55 -30.90 26.70
C ASP A 205 0.42 -30.66 27.89
N GLY A 206 0.38 -29.45 28.47
CA GLY A 206 1.21 -29.03 29.62
C GLY A 206 2.56 -28.42 29.22
N THR A 207 2.88 -28.29 27.95
CA THR A 207 4.06 -27.55 27.47
C THR A 207 3.84 -26.04 27.61
N VAL A 208 4.91 -25.25 27.70
CA VAL A 208 4.85 -23.80 27.71
C VAL A 208 5.31 -23.30 26.35
N GLN A 209 4.48 -22.48 25.72
CA GLN A 209 4.75 -21.87 24.40
C GLN A 209 4.77 -20.36 24.51
N GLU A 210 5.70 -19.72 23.83
CA GLU A 210 5.72 -18.28 23.61
C GLU A 210 4.70 -17.92 22.51
N LEU A 211 3.88 -16.91 22.76
CA LEU A 211 2.84 -16.46 21.82
C LEU A 211 3.43 -15.42 20.86
N THR A 212 4.31 -15.86 19.95
CA THR A 212 4.70 -15.05 18.80
C THR A 212 3.49 -14.80 17.88
N ASP A 213 3.58 -13.83 16.96
CA ASP A 213 2.49 -13.53 16.02
C ASP A 213 2.06 -14.78 15.27
N ALA A 214 3.03 -15.56 14.76
CA ALA A 214 2.74 -16.82 14.07
C ALA A 214 2.08 -17.86 14.99
N ALA A 215 2.56 -18.00 16.23
CA ALA A 215 1.97 -18.94 17.19
C ALA A 215 0.55 -18.54 17.61
N TYR A 216 0.32 -17.23 17.74
CA TYR A 216 -1.01 -16.68 18.01
C TYR A 216 -1.99 -16.99 16.86
N ASP A 217 -1.60 -16.70 15.63
CA ASP A 217 -2.42 -16.95 14.44
C ASP A 217 -2.69 -18.45 14.25
N ASP A 218 -1.68 -19.30 14.39
CA ASP A 218 -1.83 -20.75 14.31
C ASP A 218 -2.85 -21.29 15.33
N ILE A 219 -2.80 -20.80 16.56
CA ILE A 219 -3.74 -21.21 17.60
C ILE A 219 -5.16 -20.74 17.28
N LEU A 220 -5.35 -19.50 16.82
CA LEU A 220 -6.68 -18.97 16.53
C LEU A 220 -7.35 -19.69 15.34
N HIS A 221 -6.59 -20.05 14.32
CA HIS A 221 -7.11 -20.72 13.13
C HIS A 221 -7.19 -22.26 13.26
N SER A 222 -6.60 -22.85 14.29
CA SER A 222 -6.63 -24.31 14.50
C SER A 222 -7.95 -24.78 15.10
N ASP A 223 -8.49 -25.87 14.56
CA ASP A 223 -9.65 -26.58 15.13
C ASP A 223 -9.29 -27.48 16.33
N GLU A 224 -8.00 -27.62 16.66
CA GLU A 224 -7.53 -28.48 17.76
C GLU A 224 -7.75 -27.86 19.14
N TYR A 225 -7.93 -26.52 19.22
CA TYR A 225 -8.05 -25.79 20.46
C TYR A 225 -9.48 -25.38 20.79
N THR A 226 -9.84 -25.47 22.08
CA THR A 226 -11.17 -25.03 22.53
C THR A 226 -11.31 -23.52 22.47
N ARG A 227 -12.55 -23.05 22.35
CA ARG A 227 -12.87 -21.62 22.32
C ARG A 227 -12.41 -20.91 23.60
N GLU A 228 -12.49 -21.57 24.76
CA GLU A 228 -12.01 -21.05 26.04
C GLU A 228 -10.49 -20.85 26.03
N PHE A 229 -9.75 -21.77 25.42
CA PHE A 229 -8.29 -21.64 25.28
C PHE A 229 -7.93 -20.52 24.33
N LYS A 230 -8.60 -20.41 23.18
CA LYS A 230 -8.44 -19.28 22.25
C LYS A 230 -8.73 -17.93 22.92
N ALA A 231 -9.74 -17.86 23.80
CA ALA A 231 -10.03 -16.66 24.60
C ALA A 231 -8.92 -16.30 25.58
N GLU A 232 -8.30 -17.30 26.24
CA GLU A 232 -7.14 -17.09 27.10
C GLU A 232 -5.94 -16.57 26.32
N VAL A 233 -5.62 -17.19 25.18
CA VAL A 233 -4.55 -16.79 24.28
C VAL A 233 -4.75 -15.35 23.78
N ASN A 234 -5.98 -14.99 23.35
CA ASN A 234 -6.29 -13.64 22.88
C ASN A 234 -6.10 -12.58 23.98
N LYS A 235 -6.47 -12.87 25.23
CA LYS A 235 -6.25 -11.96 26.37
C LYS A 235 -4.77 -11.78 26.69
N LEU A 236 -4.01 -12.89 26.71
CA LEU A 236 -2.57 -12.86 26.97
C LEU A 236 -1.85 -12.04 25.89
N TYR A 237 -2.14 -12.34 24.63
CA TYR A 237 -1.56 -11.62 23.50
C TYR A 237 -1.92 -10.13 23.51
N GLY A 238 -3.19 -9.78 23.67
CA GLY A 238 -3.65 -8.38 23.75
C GLY A 238 -3.10 -7.59 24.94
N SER A 239 -2.54 -8.28 25.96
CA SER A 239 -1.90 -7.63 27.11
C SER A 239 -0.41 -7.32 26.90
N ARG A 240 0.19 -7.72 25.77
CA ARG A 240 1.64 -7.62 25.51
C ARG A 240 2.20 -6.23 25.72
N ALA A 241 1.58 -5.22 25.15
CA ALA A 241 2.02 -3.83 25.25
C ALA A 241 1.71 -3.14 26.59
N LYS A 242 0.90 -3.77 27.47
CA LYS A 242 0.37 -3.14 28.69
C LYS A 242 1.43 -2.50 29.59
N ASP A 243 2.52 -3.22 29.88
CA ASP A 243 3.57 -2.74 30.79
C ASP A 243 4.48 -1.68 30.12
N TYR A 244 4.38 -1.54 28.81
CA TYR A 244 5.17 -0.61 27.98
C TYR A 244 4.35 0.56 27.44
N ILE A 245 3.05 0.61 27.74
CA ILE A 245 2.09 1.51 27.08
C ILE A 245 2.49 2.98 27.17
N ASN A 246 3.07 3.41 28.28
CA ASN A 246 3.55 4.79 28.42
C ASN A 246 4.82 5.08 27.59
N THR A 247 5.66 4.07 27.36
CA THR A 247 6.81 4.20 26.46
C THR A 247 6.31 4.30 25.02
N MET A 248 5.36 3.46 24.62
CA MET A 248 4.75 3.49 23.29
C MET A 248 4.05 4.83 23.04
N ALA A 249 3.28 5.35 24.01
CA ALA A 249 2.68 6.69 23.93
C ALA A 249 3.72 7.81 23.77
N THR A 250 4.86 7.70 24.49
CA THR A 250 5.95 8.68 24.38
C THR A 250 6.60 8.66 22.99
N LEU A 251 6.78 7.48 22.41
CA LEU A 251 7.33 7.34 21.06
C LEU A 251 6.37 7.91 20.01
N LEU A 252 5.08 7.60 20.12
CA LEU A 252 4.04 8.13 19.25
C LEU A 252 3.94 9.67 19.38
N GLU A 253 3.99 10.19 20.60
CA GLU A 253 4.03 11.64 20.86
C GLU A 253 5.23 12.30 20.18
N GLY A 254 6.42 11.67 20.27
CA GLY A 254 7.63 12.17 19.62
C GLY A 254 7.46 12.27 18.11
N ASN A 255 6.87 11.24 17.48
CA ASN A 255 6.56 11.23 16.06
C ASN A 255 5.52 12.30 15.68
N ALA A 256 4.43 12.40 16.44
CA ALA A 256 3.37 13.37 16.19
C ALA A 256 3.86 14.82 16.37
N LYS A 257 4.68 15.10 17.38
CA LYS A 257 5.29 16.43 17.57
C LYS A 257 6.24 16.82 16.44
N GLN A 258 6.97 15.86 15.91
CA GLN A 258 7.83 16.07 14.75
C GLN A 258 7.00 16.43 13.51
N ALA A 259 5.94 15.67 13.23
CA ALA A 259 5.04 15.93 12.11
C ALA A 259 4.37 17.32 12.25
N TYR A 260 3.89 17.66 13.44
CA TYR A 260 3.31 18.97 13.71
C TYR A 260 4.31 20.12 13.58
N ALA A 261 5.55 19.94 14.05
CA ALA A 261 6.60 20.93 13.86
C ALA A 261 6.90 21.15 12.35
N SER A 262 6.90 20.10 11.56
CA SER A 262 7.05 20.19 10.09
C SER A 262 5.88 20.92 9.44
N ALA A 263 4.64 20.66 9.88
CA ALA A 263 3.46 21.38 9.41
C ALA A 263 3.55 22.89 9.71
N LEU A 264 3.93 23.27 10.93
CA LEU A 264 4.12 24.68 11.31
C LEU A 264 5.24 25.37 10.52
N LEU A 265 6.33 24.65 10.23
CA LEU A 265 7.42 25.18 9.39
C LEU A 265 6.96 25.39 7.94
N SER A 266 6.03 24.58 7.47
CA SER A 266 5.41 24.70 6.15
C SER A 266 4.18 25.64 6.15
N HIS A 267 3.96 26.38 7.24
CA HIS A 267 2.89 27.38 7.42
C HIS A 267 1.46 26.82 7.45
N PHE A 268 1.29 25.55 7.81
CA PHE A 268 -0.01 24.95 8.06
C PHE A 268 -0.37 25.01 9.56
N GLU A 269 -1.65 25.12 9.87
CA GLU A 269 -2.14 25.18 11.26
C GLU A 269 -2.20 23.80 11.91
N THR A 270 -2.45 22.76 11.13
CA THR A 270 -2.58 21.37 11.59
C THR A 270 -1.73 20.40 10.76
N THR A 271 -1.37 19.28 11.36
CA THR A 271 -0.68 18.19 10.68
C THR A 271 -1.53 17.59 9.57
N ARG A 272 -2.84 17.43 9.81
CA ARG A 272 -3.80 16.94 8.82
C ARG A 272 -3.83 17.82 7.58
N GLU A 273 -3.95 19.13 7.75
CA GLU A 273 -3.96 20.07 6.62
C GLU A 273 -2.67 19.98 5.80
N ALA A 274 -1.51 19.94 6.47
CA ALA A 274 -0.22 19.83 5.80
C ALA A 274 -0.09 18.54 5.00
N GLN A 275 -0.53 17.42 5.58
CA GLN A 275 -0.40 16.11 4.94
C GLN A 275 -1.36 15.93 3.76
N LEU A 276 -2.62 16.35 3.90
CA LEU A 276 -3.58 16.32 2.81
C LEU A 276 -3.15 17.23 1.65
N TYR A 277 -2.60 18.41 1.98
CA TYR A 277 -2.03 19.30 0.98
C TYR A 277 -0.84 18.66 0.22
N ALA A 278 0.05 17.95 0.92
CA ALA A 278 1.18 17.26 0.31
C ALA A 278 0.74 16.17 -0.70
N TYR A 279 -0.39 15.54 -0.47
CA TYR A 279 -1.00 14.57 -1.40
C TYR A 279 -1.96 15.21 -2.42
N ASP A 280 -2.15 16.53 -2.37
CA ASP A 280 -3.14 17.27 -3.20
C ASP A 280 -4.57 16.71 -3.04
N VAL A 281 -4.93 16.34 -1.80
CA VAL A 281 -6.24 15.80 -1.41
C VAL A 281 -7.03 16.89 -0.68
N ASP A 282 -8.29 17.10 -1.10
CA ASP A 282 -9.18 18.05 -0.43
C ASP A 282 -9.54 17.53 0.99
N PRO A 283 -9.46 18.37 2.03
CA PRO A 283 -9.80 17.97 3.40
C PRO A 283 -11.20 17.38 3.58
N SER A 284 -12.17 17.73 2.73
CA SER A 284 -13.53 17.19 2.78
C SER A 284 -13.59 15.68 2.51
N VAL A 285 -12.60 15.13 1.79
CA VAL A 285 -12.48 13.67 1.56
C VAL A 285 -12.38 12.92 2.88
N TYR A 286 -11.53 13.40 3.79
CA TYR A 286 -11.34 12.78 5.10
C TYR A 286 -12.62 12.84 5.96
N ASP A 287 -13.27 14.00 5.97
CA ASP A 287 -14.49 14.19 6.77
C ASP A 287 -15.65 13.36 6.22
N MET A 288 -15.87 13.33 4.88
CA MET A 288 -16.87 12.48 4.24
C MET A 288 -16.65 10.99 4.49
N LEU A 289 -15.40 10.55 4.53
CA LEU A 289 -15.05 9.14 4.79
C LEU A 289 -15.51 8.71 6.19
N ILE A 290 -15.23 9.52 7.21
CA ILE A 290 -15.64 9.26 8.60
C ILE A 290 -17.17 9.27 8.69
N GLU A 291 -17.84 10.27 8.11
CA GLU A 291 -19.29 10.38 8.11
C GLU A 291 -19.94 9.15 7.48
N CYS A 292 -19.48 8.74 6.31
CA CYS A 292 -19.97 7.56 5.61
C CYS A 292 -19.75 6.25 6.41
N ALA A 293 -18.60 6.12 7.08
CA ALA A 293 -18.32 4.96 7.93
C ALA A 293 -19.31 4.88 9.10
N HIS A 294 -19.60 6.01 9.76
CA HIS A 294 -20.59 6.05 10.84
C HIS A 294 -22.01 5.69 10.36
N GLU A 295 -22.38 6.10 9.15
CA GLU A 295 -23.66 5.69 8.54
C GLU A 295 -23.70 4.17 8.25
N GLY A 296 -22.57 3.59 7.85
CA GLY A 296 -22.42 2.16 7.54
C GLY A 296 -22.33 1.22 8.73
N ILE A 297 -22.17 1.72 9.98
CA ILE A 297 -21.99 0.91 11.19
C ILE A 297 -23.12 -0.13 11.37
N ALA A 298 -24.34 0.21 11.02
CA ALA A 298 -25.47 -0.71 11.17
C ALA A 298 -25.31 -1.98 10.30
N ASP A 299 -24.84 -1.83 9.06
CA ASP A 299 -24.60 -2.97 8.16
C ASP A 299 -23.31 -3.74 8.55
N TYR A 300 -22.29 -3.03 9.04
CA TYR A 300 -21.10 -3.64 9.63
C TYR A 300 -21.48 -4.56 10.81
N GLN A 301 -22.33 -4.10 11.73
CA GLN A 301 -22.83 -4.89 12.84
C GLN A 301 -23.76 -6.03 12.39
N ARG A 302 -24.51 -5.89 11.28
CA ARG A 302 -25.30 -6.98 10.70
C ARG A 302 -24.42 -8.14 10.25
N TYR A 303 -23.30 -7.84 9.61
CA TYR A 303 -22.31 -8.86 9.23
C TYR A 303 -21.86 -9.67 10.44
N TYR A 304 -21.42 -9.02 11.52
CA TYR A 304 -20.98 -9.72 12.73
C TYR A 304 -22.11 -10.54 13.38
N ARG A 305 -23.34 -10.02 13.41
CA ARG A 305 -24.50 -10.80 13.91
C ARG A 305 -24.80 -12.01 13.06
N ALA A 306 -24.70 -11.90 11.75
CA ALA A 306 -24.90 -13.03 10.84
C ALA A 306 -23.79 -14.08 11.02
N HIS A 307 -22.56 -13.65 11.19
CA HIS A 307 -21.43 -14.52 11.46
C HIS A 307 -21.62 -15.31 12.77
N ALA A 308 -21.91 -14.63 13.89
CA ALA A 308 -22.21 -15.29 15.16
C ALA A 308 -23.35 -16.30 15.02
N ARG A 309 -24.43 -15.95 14.32
CA ARG A 309 -25.56 -16.84 14.03
C ARG A 309 -25.14 -18.09 13.27
N GLY A 310 -24.29 -17.92 12.25
CA GLY A 310 -23.76 -19.01 11.43
C GLY A 310 -22.92 -20.00 12.22
N LEU A 311 -22.16 -19.52 13.19
CA LEU A 311 -21.35 -20.33 14.11
C LEU A 311 -22.15 -20.86 15.32
N GLY A 312 -23.41 -20.47 15.49
CA GLY A 312 -24.24 -20.84 16.63
C GLY A 312 -23.77 -20.24 17.96
N LEU A 313 -23.18 -19.04 17.94
CA LEU A 313 -22.64 -18.34 19.11
C LEU A 313 -23.68 -17.41 19.72
N ASP A 314 -23.88 -17.49 21.04
CA ASP A 314 -24.66 -16.52 21.81
C ASP A 314 -23.86 -15.23 22.07
N GLU A 315 -22.54 -15.36 22.23
CA GLU A 315 -21.58 -14.27 22.43
C GLU A 315 -20.40 -14.45 21.46
N GLN A 316 -20.00 -13.41 20.75
CA GLN A 316 -18.89 -13.42 19.82
C GLN A 316 -17.75 -12.54 20.32
N TYR A 317 -16.53 -13.02 20.18
CA TYR A 317 -15.29 -12.33 20.51
C TYR A 317 -14.45 -12.07 19.24
N PRO A 318 -13.47 -11.16 19.26
CA PRO A 318 -12.67 -10.84 18.06
C PRO A 318 -12.03 -12.05 17.39
N PHE A 319 -11.56 -13.04 18.17
CA PHE A 319 -10.94 -14.25 17.64
C PHE A 319 -11.93 -15.21 16.94
N ASP A 320 -13.22 -15.11 17.21
CA ASP A 320 -14.21 -15.93 16.51
C ASP A 320 -14.32 -15.56 15.03
N MET A 321 -13.93 -14.32 14.66
CA MET A 321 -13.95 -13.85 13.26
C MET A 321 -12.92 -14.58 12.38
N ALA A 322 -11.90 -15.19 12.97
CA ALA A 322 -10.96 -16.07 12.27
C ALA A 322 -11.59 -17.40 11.83
N THR A 323 -12.80 -17.72 12.30
CA THR A 323 -13.50 -18.98 11.99
C THR A 323 -14.44 -18.77 10.82
N TYR A 324 -14.37 -19.62 9.81
CA TYR A 324 -15.32 -19.56 8.69
C TYR A 324 -16.66 -20.20 9.08
N VAL A 325 -17.77 -19.56 8.68
CA VAL A 325 -19.11 -20.16 8.77
C VAL A 325 -19.28 -21.28 7.75
N SER A 326 -18.58 -21.19 6.66
CA SER A 326 -18.53 -22.22 5.60
C SER A 326 -17.75 -23.46 6.05
N ASP A 327 -18.24 -24.66 5.69
CA ASP A 327 -17.47 -25.91 5.81
C ASP A 327 -16.56 -26.15 4.60
N PHE A 328 -16.58 -25.29 3.60
CA PHE A 328 -15.71 -25.39 2.42
C PHE A 328 -14.26 -25.17 2.83
N ASN A 329 -13.41 -26.08 2.40
CA ASN A 329 -11.96 -25.97 2.57
C ASN A 329 -11.31 -25.94 1.19
N PRO A 330 -10.76 -24.81 0.74
CA PRO A 330 -10.11 -24.70 -0.58
C PRO A 330 -8.86 -25.58 -0.69
N GLY A 331 -8.31 -26.04 0.45
CA GLY A 331 -7.00 -26.70 0.47
C GLY A 331 -5.87 -25.73 0.15
N LYS A 332 -4.71 -26.29 -0.16
CA LYS A 332 -3.57 -25.49 -0.67
C LYS A 332 -3.61 -25.46 -2.20
N VAL A 333 -3.31 -24.31 -2.75
CA VAL A 333 -3.24 -24.05 -4.18
C VAL A 333 -1.77 -23.92 -4.57
N ASP A 334 -1.32 -24.61 -5.60
CA ASP A 334 0.03 -24.42 -6.13
C ASP A 334 0.14 -23.04 -6.81
N TYR A 335 1.33 -22.43 -6.76
CA TYR A 335 1.53 -21.07 -7.26
C TYR A 335 1.14 -20.89 -8.73
N ASP A 336 1.50 -21.83 -9.60
CA ASP A 336 1.15 -21.76 -11.03
C ASP A 336 -0.38 -21.83 -11.24
N ASP A 337 -1.10 -22.65 -10.45
CA ASP A 337 -2.56 -22.73 -10.48
C ASP A 337 -3.19 -21.43 -9.94
N ALA A 338 -2.64 -20.85 -8.89
CA ALA A 338 -3.07 -19.56 -8.33
C ALA A 338 -2.92 -18.43 -9.36
N VAL A 339 -1.78 -18.35 -10.01
CA VAL A 339 -1.53 -17.38 -11.10
C VAL A 339 -2.51 -17.57 -12.26
N ALA A 340 -2.80 -18.82 -12.63
CA ALA A 340 -3.79 -19.10 -13.68
C ALA A 340 -5.19 -18.63 -13.26
N GLU A 341 -5.59 -18.89 -12.02
CA GLU A 341 -6.89 -18.48 -11.47
C GLU A 341 -7.04 -16.94 -11.44
N VAL A 342 -6.04 -16.23 -10.93
CA VAL A 342 -6.03 -14.75 -10.91
C VAL A 342 -6.04 -14.19 -12.33
N THR A 343 -5.28 -14.80 -13.25
CA THR A 343 -5.26 -14.40 -14.68
C THR A 343 -6.65 -14.54 -15.32
N ASP A 344 -7.35 -15.64 -15.05
CA ASP A 344 -8.71 -15.87 -15.57
C ASP A 344 -9.69 -14.85 -14.98
N ALA A 345 -9.62 -14.58 -13.68
CA ALA A 345 -10.46 -13.58 -13.02
C ALA A 345 -10.26 -12.18 -13.62
N LEU A 346 -9.01 -11.77 -13.85
CA LEU A 346 -8.67 -10.45 -14.38
C LEU A 346 -8.79 -10.36 -15.92
N SER A 347 -9.14 -11.44 -16.62
CA SER A 347 -9.28 -11.45 -18.10
C SER A 347 -10.33 -10.47 -18.60
N ILE A 348 -11.28 -10.06 -17.76
CA ILE A 348 -12.28 -9.03 -18.05
C ILE A 348 -11.64 -7.67 -18.38
N LEU A 349 -10.42 -7.40 -17.89
CA LEU A 349 -9.65 -6.17 -18.15
C LEU A 349 -9.00 -6.16 -19.55
N GLY A 350 -9.10 -7.26 -20.29
CA GLY A 350 -8.71 -7.35 -21.68
C GLY A 350 -7.30 -7.91 -21.91
N LYS A 351 -7.03 -8.23 -23.18
CA LYS A 351 -5.83 -8.97 -23.58
C LYS A 351 -4.53 -8.21 -23.26
N ASP A 352 -4.48 -6.90 -23.50
CA ASP A 352 -3.25 -6.12 -23.34
C ASP A 352 -2.85 -6.03 -21.85
N TYR A 353 -3.84 -5.96 -20.94
CA TYR A 353 -3.62 -6.04 -19.51
C TYR A 353 -3.02 -7.40 -19.13
N ILE A 354 -3.62 -8.50 -19.60
CA ILE A 354 -3.17 -9.86 -19.29
C ILE A 354 -1.80 -10.17 -19.90
N ASP A 355 -1.50 -9.66 -21.08
CA ASP A 355 -0.18 -9.85 -21.69
C ASP A 355 0.92 -9.15 -20.87
N THR A 356 0.66 -7.93 -20.37
CA THR A 356 1.59 -7.21 -19.50
C THR A 356 1.74 -7.91 -18.14
N PHE A 357 0.63 -8.33 -17.53
CA PHE A 357 0.57 -9.11 -16.28
C PHE A 357 1.47 -10.36 -16.36
N LYS A 358 1.28 -11.19 -17.41
CA LYS A 358 2.10 -12.37 -17.66
C LYS A 358 3.56 -12.02 -17.95
N GLY A 359 3.81 -10.90 -18.60
CA GLY A 359 5.16 -10.39 -18.86
C GLY A 359 5.92 -10.12 -17.57
N ILE A 360 5.26 -9.52 -16.56
CA ILE A 360 5.87 -9.28 -15.24
C ILE A 360 6.16 -10.62 -14.55
N LEU A 361 5.20 -11.52 -14.48
CA LEU A 361 5.36 -12.84 -13.84
C LEU A 361 6.50 -13.68 -14.44
N SER A 362 6.75 -13.54 -15.73
CA SER A 362 7.81 -14.30 -16.44
C SER A 362 9.15 -13.57 -16.50
N SER A 363 9.26 -12.36 -15.95
CA SER A 363 10.47 -11.54 -16.07
C SER A 363 11.64 -11.95 -15.16
N GLY A 364 11.38 -12.77 -14.11
CA GLY A 364 12.32 -13.02 -13.01
C GLY A 364 12.30 -11.91 -11.95
N HIS A 365 11.29 -11.06 -11.96
CA HIS A 365 11.07 -9.98 -11.00
C HIS A 365 10.02 -10.33 -9.92
N VAL A 366 9.72 -11.61 -9.75
CA VAL A 366 8.79 -12.08 -8.71
C VAL A 366 9.51 -13.07 -7.80
N ASP A 367 9.57 -12.75 -6.50
CA ASP A 367 10.10 -13.64 -5.47
C ASP A 367 8.93 -14.21 -4.65
N VAL A 368 8.74 -15.52 -4.69
CA VAL A 368 7.46 -16.15 -4.35
C VAL A 368 7.43 -16.70 -2.93
N TYR A 369 8.42 -17.50 -2.54
CA TYR A 369 8.31 -18.32 -1.35
C TYR A 369 8.97 -17.69 -0.12
N PRO A 370 8.45 -17.92 1.10
CA PRO A 370 9.07 -17.43 2.33
C PRO A 370 10.39 -18.14 2.61
N ASN A 371 11.26 -17.45 3.37
CA ASN A 371 12.42 -18.04 4.03
C ASN A 371 12.66 -17.31 5.37
N ASP A 372 13.61 -17.82 6.17
CA ASP A 372 13.83 -17.38 7.56
C ASP A 372 14.32 -15.91 7.70
N THR A 373 14.89 -15.32 6.64
CA THR A 373 15.50 -13.98 6.68
C THR A 373 14.85 -12.97 5.73
N LYS A 374 13.93 -13.44 4.88
CA LYS A 374 13.18 -12.62 3.94
C LYS A 374 12.21 -11.70 4.67
N THR A 375 12.03 -10.49 4.19
CA THR A 375 11.00 -9.57 4.67
C THR A 375 9.61 -10.23 4.63
N THR A 376 8.86 -10.13 5.71
CA THR A 376 7.50 -10.69 5.83
C THR A 376 6.48 -9.86 5.05
N GLY A 377 5.30 -10.44 4.83
CA GLY A 377 4.23 -9.80 4.03
C GLY A 377 4.44 -9.96 2.53
N ALA A 378 3.78 -9.11 1.78
CA ALA A 378 3.95 -8.99 0.33
C ALA A 378 4.01 -7.51 -0.03
N PHE A 379 4.69 -7.18 -1.12
CA PHE A 379 4.74 -5.81 -1.65
C PHE A 379 5.25 -5.80 -3.10
N GLU A 380 4.89 -4.73 -3.79
CA GLU A 380 5.48 -4.33 -5.05
C GLU A 380 6.48 -3.19 -4.79
N THR A 381 7.55 -3.12 -5.57
CA THR A 381 8.47 -1.98 -5.58
C THR A 381 8.44 -1.26 -6.92
N GLN A 382 8.37 0.07 -6.83
CA GLN A 382 8.29 0.95 -7.99
C GLN A 382 9.43 0.69 -8.98
N PRO A 383 9.12 0.59 -10.29
CA PRO A 383 10.13 0.33 -11.29
C PRO A 383 11.13 1.47 -11.31
N SER A 384 12.39 1.11 -11.33
CA SER A 384 13.43 2.04 -11.70
C SER A 384 13.31 2.39 -13.20
N TYR A 385 14.18 3.25 -13.66
CA TYR A 385 14.19 3.72 -15.05
C TYR A 385 14.11 2.63 -16.12
N ASP A 386 14.71 1.47 -15.88
CA ASP A 386 15.04 0.47 -16.91
C ASP A 386 14.39 -0.89 -16.66
N TYR A 387 13.62 -1.05 -15.59
CA TYR A 387 13.10 -2.34 -15.15
C TYR A 387 11.58 -2.34 -15.09
N LEU A 388 11.01 -3.54 -15.29
CA LEU A 388 9.62 -3.82 -14.91
C LEU A 388 9.49 -3.83 -13.38
N PRO A 389 8.29 -3.69 -12.83
CA PRO A 389 8.04 -3.83 -11.39
C PRO A 389 8.62 -5.11 -10.81
N TRP A 390 9.02 -5.05 -9.53
CA TRP A 390 9.50 -6.18 -8.77
C TRP A 390 8.49 -6.47 -7.65
N VAL A 391 8.11 -7.73 -7.51
CA VAL A 391 7.08 -8.16 -6.56
C VAL A 391 7.64 -9.22 -5.63
N LEU A 392 7.41 -9.05 -4.32
CA LEU A 392 7.76 -10.01 -3.30
C LEU A 392 6.49 -10.59 -2.70
N PHE A 393 6.44 -11.92 -2.64
CA PHE A 393 5.42 -12.68 -1.92
C PHE A 393 6.05 -13.50 -0.79
N ASN A 394 5.23 -13.98 0.13
CA ASN A 394 5.54 -15.06 1.05
C ASN A 394 4.46 -16.15 0.91
N TYR A 395 4.35 -16.70 -0.29
CA TYR A 395 3.29 -17.59 -0.72
C TYR A 395 3.37 -18.97 -0.03
N ASN A 396 2.33 -19.35 0.69
CA ASN A 396 2.21 -20.62 1.40
C ASN A 396 1.11 -21.53 0.84
N GLY A 397 0.40 -21.04 -0.17
CA GLY A 397 -0.68 -21.75 -0.88
C GLY A 397 -2.06 -21.61 -0.24
N TYR A 398 -2.25 -20.77 0.74
CA TYR A 398 -3.57 -20.50 1.30
C TYR A 398 -4.42 -19.62 0.36
N ALA A 399 -5.74 -19.71 0.48
CA ALA A 399 -6.64 -18.93 -0.37
C ALA A 399 -6.40 -17.41 -0.28
N ASN A 400 -5.99 -16.90 0.88
CA ASN A 400 -5.62 -15.50 1.05
C ASN A 400 -4.35 -15.14 0.27
N ASP A 401 -3.40 -16.06 0.15
CA ASP A 401 -2.19 -15.82 -0.65
C ASP A 401 -2.54 -15.63 -2.14
N VAL A 402 -3.61 -16.29 -2.61
CA VAL A 402 -4.08 -16.12 -4.01
C VAL A 402 -4.64 -14.71 -4.22
N SER A 403 -5.41 -14.17 -3.28
CA SER A 403 -5.88 -12.77 -3.38
C SER A 403 -4.73 -11.78 -3.26
N THR A 404 -3.69 -12.09 -2.48
CA THR A 404 -2.46 -11.28 -2.39
C THR A 404 -1.76 -11.19 -3.74
N ILE A 405 -1.76 -12.25 -4.57
CA ILE A 405 -1.25 -12.16 -5.95
C ILE A 405 -2.06 -11.13 -6.75
N ALA A 406 -3.39 -11.13 -6.64
CA ALA A 406 -4.22 -10.14 -7.33
C ALA A 406 -3.89 -8.71 -6.86
N HIS A 407 -3.67 -8.51 -5.57
CA HIS A 407 -3.34 -7.24 -4.93
C HIS A 407 -2.01 -6.68 -5.44
N GLU A 408 -0.90 -7.37 -5.19
CA GLU A 408 0.45 -6.89 -5.53
C GLU A 408 0.63 -6.73 -7.04
N MET A 409 0.02 -7.62 -7.82
CA MET A 409 0.00 -7.46 -9.25
C MET A 409 -0.87 -6.28 -9.72
N GLY A 410 -1.80 -5.79 -8.90
CA GLY A 410 -2.52 -4.54 -9.15
C GLY A 410 -1.58 -3.34 -9.11
N HIS A 411 -0.73 -3.26 -8.09
CA HIS A 411 0.34 -2.26 -8.00
C HIS A 411 1.31 -2.37 -9.19
N ALA A 412 1.80 -3.58 -9.45
CA ALA A 412 2.74 -3.84 -10.55
C ALA A 412 2.16 -3.43 -11.92
N MET A 413 0.87 -3.66 -12.15
CA MET A 413 0.20 -3.25 -13.38
C MET A 413 0.04 -1.74 -13.48
N TYR A 414 -0.27 -1.04 -12.37
CA TYR A 414 -0.32 0.41 -12.35
C TYR A 414 1.03 1.00 -12.74
N ASP A 415 2.10 0.55 -12.10
CA ASP A 415 3.45 1.06 -12.34
C ASP A 415 3.96 0.73 -13.75
N ALA A 416 3.68 -0.49 -14.25
CA ALA A 416 4.05 -0.86 -15.61
C ALA A 416 3.34 0.00 -16.66
N LEU A 417 2.02 0.21 -16.51
CA LEU A 417 1.23 1.03 -17.44
C LEU A 417 1.59 2.50 -17.33
N THR A 418 1.82 3.02 -16.12
CA THR A 418 2.32 4.38 -15.90
C THR A 418 3.68 4.58 -16.58
N THR A 419 4.62 3.69 -16.34
CA THR A 419 5.99 3.79 -16.89
C THR A 419 6.00 3.75 -18.41
N ALA A 420 5.12 2.96 -19.02
CA ALA A 420 5.01 2.88 -20.47
C ALA A 420 4.37 4.13 -21.12
N ASN A 421 3.57 4.91 -20.38
CA ASN A 421 2.74 5.98 -20.94
C ASN A 421 3.09 7.38 -20.44
N GLN A 422 3.82 7.52 -19.32
CA GLN A 422 4.11 8.82 -18.72
C GLN A 422 5.59 9.20 -18.83
N PRO A 423 5.89 10.51 -18.96
CA PRO A 423 7.24 11.01 -18.79
C PRO A 423 7.69 10.86 -17.33
N LYS A 424 8.98 10.94 -17.08
CA LYS A 424 9.64 10.56 -15.80
C LYS A 424 9.03 11.24 -14.57
N GLN A 425 8.74 12.52 -14.64
CA GLN A 425 8.20 13.31 -13.54
C GLN A 425 6.81 12.84 -13.07
N TYR A 426 6.16 11.94 -13.80
CA TYR A 426 4.83 11.42 -13.49
C TYR A 426 4.78 9.91 -13.28
N ARG A 427 5.94 9.26 -13.17
CA ARG A 427 6.03 7.79 -13.05
C ARG A 427 5.93 7.26 -11.63
N SER A 428 5.68 8.10 -10.65
CA SER A 428 5.52 7.69 -9.26
C SER A 428 4.14 8.08 -8.77
N PRO A 429 3.11 7.26 -9.01
CA PRO A 429 1.78 7.47 -8.45
C PRO A 429 1.83 7.54 -6.92
N THR A 430 0.95 8.32 -6.32
CA THR A 430 0.86 8.37 -4.86
C THR A 430 0.16 7.12 -4.33
N ILE A 431 0.42 6.77 -3.07
CA ILE A 431 -0.26 5.66 -2.40
C ILE A 431 -1.79 5.83 -2.43
N PHE A 432 -2.30 7.06 -2.41
CA PHE A 432 -3.72 7.38 -2.53
C PHE A 432 -4.38 6.80 -3.80
N THR A 433 -3.62 6.65 -4.88
CA THR A 433 -4.10 6.07 -6.14
C THR A 433 -3.60 4.63 -6.36
N GLN A 434 -2.48 4.25 -5.75
CA GLN A 434 -1.88 2.92 -5.89
C GLN A 434 -2.80 1.82 -5.33
N GLU A 435 -3.34 2.02 -4.14
CA GLU A 435 -4.24 1.05 -3.49
C GLU A 435 -5.58 0.90 -4.22
N VAL A 436 -5.96 1.85 -5.07
CA VAL A 436 -7.15 1.69 -5.92
C VAL A 436 -6.95 0.57 -6.94
N ALA A 437 -5.74 0.46 -7.48
CA ALA A 437 -5.44 -0.58 -8.48
C ALA A 437 -5.39 -1.97 -7.85
N SER A 438 -4.70 -2.12 -6.71
CA SER A 438 -4.58 -3.38 -5.98
C SER A 438 -5.95 -3.88 -5.53
N THR A 439 -6.73 -3.02 -4.86
CA THR A 439 -8.05 -3.36 -4.34
C THR A 439 -9.08 -3.63 -5.45
N THR A 440 -8.99 -2.92 -6.60
CA THR A 440 -9.85 -3.23 -7.77
C THR A 440 -9.63 -4.66 -8.27
N ASN A 441 -8.39 -5.11 -8.35
CA ASN A 441 -8.06 -6.48 -8.74
C ASN A 441 -8.62 -7.50 -7.73
N GLU A 442 -8.49 -7.26 -6.42
CA GLU A 442 -9.03 -8.14 -5.38
C GLU A 442 -10.55 -8.25 -5.47
N LEU A 443 -11.25 -7.11 -5.63
CA LEU A 443 -12.71 -7.10 -5.75
C LEU A 443 -13.18 -7.84 -7.01
N ILE A 444 -12.48 -7.71 -8.14
CA ILE A 444 -12.76 -8.48 -9.36
C ILE A 444 -12.51 -9.97 -9.08
N TYR A 445 -11.40 -10.32 -8.42
CA TYR A 445 -11.06 -11.71 -8.07
C TYR A 445 -12.14 -12.35 -7.19
N TYR A 446 -12.53 -11.72 -6.08
CA TYR A 446 -13.56 -12.28 -5.21
C TYR A 446 -14.93 -12.40 -5.89
N ASN A 447 -15.32 -11.42 -6.72
CA ASN A 447 -16.54 -11.54 -7.52
C ASN A 447 -16.46 -12.70 -8.52
N TYR A 448 -15.30 -12.91 -9.14
CA TYR A 448 -15.07 -14.08 -10.00
C TYR A 448 -15.26 -15.39 -9.22
N LYS A 449 -14.64 -15.54 -8.04
CA LYS A 449 -14.78 -16.73 -7.19
C LYS A 449 -16.22 -16.98 -6.77
N MET A 450 -16.92 -15.95 -6.30
CA MET A 450 -18.33 -16.06 -5.88
C MET A 450 -19.24 -16.45 -7.04
N SER A 451 -19.00 -15.93 -8.25
CA SER A 451 -19.82 -16.22 -9.44
C SER A 451 -19.57 -17.59 -10.05
N HIS A 452 -18.39 -18.19 -9.80
CA HIS A 452 -18.00 -19.52 -10.29
C HIS A 452 -18.05 -20.60 -9.18
N ALA A 453 -18.52 -20.26 -7.99
CA ALA A 453 -18.66 -21.21 -6.89
C ALA A 453 -19.58 -22.37 -7.28
N SER A 454 -19.16 -23.60 -6.96
CA SER A 454 -19.86 -24.84 -7.32
C SER A 454 -21.13 -25.07 -6.48
N ASN A 455 -21.22 -24.43 -5.32
CA ASN A 455 -22.33 -24.54 -4.37
C ASN A 455 -22.36 -23.33 -3.42
N ASP A 456 -23.44 -23.22 -2.63
CA ASP A 456 -23.65 -22.13 -1.69
C ASP A 456 -22.58 -22.06 -0.57
N ASP A 457 -22.00 -23.18 -0.17
CA ASP A 457 -21.01 -23.23 0.89
C ASP A 457 -19.65 -22.69 0.42
N GLU A 458 -19.22 -23.04 -0.80
CA GLU A 458 -18.06 -22.43 -1.45
C GLU A 458 -18.26 -20.92 -1.67
N LYS A 459 -19.46 -20.51 -2.11
CA LYS A 459 -19.81 -19.10 -2.27
C LYS A 459 -19.74 -18.35 -0.94
N LEU A 460 -20.26 -18.96 0.13
CA LEU A 460 -20.23 -18.38 1.50
C LEU A 460 -18.79 -18.14 1.97
N TYR A 461 -17.86 -19.06 1.67
CA TYR A 461 -16.45 -18.91 1.99
C TYR A 461 -15.83 -17.66 1.35
N TYR A 462 -15.96 -17.51 0.02
CA TYR A 462 -15.38 -16.37 -0.69
C TYR A 462 -16.12 -15.05 -0.40
N LEU A 463 -17.40 -15.12 -0.07
CA LEU A 463 -18.17 -13.96 0.38
C LEU A 463 -17.70 -13.47 1.74
N GLN A 464 -17.37 -14.37 2.68
CA GLN A 464 -16.77 -13.98 3.96
C GLN A 464 -15.43 -13.30 3.73
N ASN A 465 -14.54 -13.83 2.88
CA ASN A 465 -13.27 -13.18 2.56
C ASN A 465 -13.46 -11.77 1.95
N ALA A 466 -14.43 -11.60 1.05
CA ALA A 466 -14.73 -10.28 0.48
C ALA A 466 -15.26 -9.28 1.53
N LEU A 467 -16.06 -9.75 2.50
CA LEU A 467 -16.54 -8.95 3.62
C LEU A 467 -15.40 -8.61 4.59
N ASP A 468 -14.50 -9.56 4.86
CA ASP A 468 -13.34 -9.35 5.73
C ASP A 468 -12.36 -8.35 5.10
N LEU A 469 -12.12 -8.45 3.78
CA LEU A 469 -11.37 -7.43 3.04
C LEU A 469 -12.00 -6.05 3.23
N PHE A 470 -13.31 -5.93 3.01
CA PHE A 470 -13.99 -4.64 3.13
C PHE A 470 -13.97 -4.10 4.57
N THR A 471 -14.26 -4.94 5.56
CA THR A 471 -14.24 -4.52 6.97
C THR A 471 -12.86 -4.13 7.45
N GLY A 472 -11.82 -4.85 7.02
CA GLY A 472 -10.42 -4.56 7.32
C GLY A 472 -9.90 -3.29 6.66
N THR A 473 -10.22 -3.11 5.38
CA THR A 473 -9.70 -2.01 4.57
C THR A 473 -10.54 -0.72 4.70
N PHE A 474 -11.82 -0.80 5.03
CA PHE A 474 -12.68 0.37 5.23
C PHE A 474 -12.90 0.67 6.72
N PHE A 475 -13.70 -0.12 7.41
CA PHE A 475 -14.17 0.22 8.77
C PHE A 475 -13.03 0.27 9.80
N ASN A 476 -12.12 -0.68 9.78
CA ASN A 476 -10.98 -0.68 10.70
C ASN A 476 -10.03 0.50 10.40
N GLN A 477 -9.83 0.84 9.13
CA GLN A 477 -8.95 1.95 8.76
C GLN A 477 -9.57 3.32 9.07
N VAL A 478 -10.90 3.48 8.95
CA VAL A 478 -11.56 4.71 9.39
C VAL A 478 -11.53 4.84 10.91
N LEU A 479 -11.73 3.74 11.66
CA LEU A 479 -11.55 3.75 13.12
C LEU A 479 -10.12 4.20 13.50
N PHE A 480 -9.10 3.70 12.78
CA PHE A 480 -7.72 4.11 12.99
C PHE A 480 -7.52 5.59 12.62
N ALA A 481 -8.14 6.07 11.56
CA ALA A 481 -8.08 7.47 11.16
C ALA A 481 -8.71 8.40 12.23
N GLU A 482 -9.85 8.03 12.81
CA GLU A 482 -10.43 8.78 13.92
C GLU A 482 -9.51 8.81 15.15
N PHE A 483 -8.92 7.67 15.50
CA PHE A 483 -7.95 7.59 16.60
C PHE A 483 -6.70 8.41 16.32
N GLU A 484 -6.21 8.40 15.08
CA GLU A 484 -5.08 9.21 14.62
C GLU A 484 -5.37 10.71 14.75
N ASP A 485 -6.52 11.16 14.27
CA ASP A 485 -6.93 12.57 14.37
C ASP A 485 -7.06 13.03 15.84
N ASP A 486 -7.53 12.16 16.73
CA ASP A 486 -7.64 12.44 18.15
C ASP A 486 -6.26 12.69 18.81
N PHE A 487 -5.28 11.83 18.58
CA PHE A 487 -3.97 12.04 19.20
C PHE A 487 -3.20 13.22 18.57
N TYR A 488 -3.36 13.49 17.27
CA TYR A 488 -2.79 14.70 16.68
C TYR A 488 -3.40 15.97 17.28
N ARG A 489 -4.71 16.04 17.48
CA ARG A 489 -5.38 17.17 18.12
C ARG A 489 -4.89 17.42 19.54
N ILE A 490 -4.61 16.37 20.31
CA ILE A 490 -4.01 16.51 21.67
C ILE A 490 -2.65 17.19 21.58
N VAL A 491 -1.78 16.72 20.68
CA VAL A 491 -0.43 17.25 20.48
C VAL A 491 -0.46 18.70 19.99
N GLU A 492 -1.31 19.01 19.02
CA GLU A 492 -1.48 20.35 18.44
C GLU A 492 -2.03 21.36 19.45
N ALA A 493 -2.84 20.91 20.40
CA ALA A 493 -3.28 21.72 21.53
C ALA A 493 -2.20 21.92 22.62
N GLY A 494 -1.00 21.35 22.43
CA GLY A 494 0.11 21.40 23.40
C GLY A 494 -0.03 20.41 24.54
N GLY A 495 -0.88 19.40 24.41
CA GLY A 495 -1.04 18.28 25.34
C GLY A 495 0.09 17.25 25.22
N ALA A 496 0.10 16.30 26.15
CA ALA A 496 0.93 15.12 26.13
C ALA A 496 0.07 13.88 25.93
N LEU A 497 0.60 12.84 25.28
CA LEU A 497 -0.09 11.59 25.12
C LEU A 497 0.08 10.70 26.35
N ASP A 498 -1.03 10.29 26.95
CA ASP A 498 -1.09 9.37 28.07
C ASP A 498 -1.49 7.98 27.57
N GLY A 499 -0.70 6.95 27.88
CA GLY A 499 -0.90 5.61 27.34
C GLY A 499 -2.24 4.97 27.73
N GLU A 500 -2.70 5.17 28.95
CA GLU A 500 -4.00 4.66 29.40
C GLU A 500 -5.18 5.44 28.79
N ALA A 501 -5.05 6.77 28.69
CA ALA A 501 -6.08 7.58 28.04
C ALA A 501 -6.25 7.24 26.55
N LEU A 502 -5.15 7.03 25.84
CA LEU A 502 -5.17 6.54 24.44
C LEU A 502 -5.81 5.15 24.36
N SER A 503 -5.44 4.24 25.27
CA SER A 503 -6.01 2.89 25.29
C SER A 503 -7.52 2.91 25.54
N ASP A 504 -7.99 3.72 26.47
CA ASP A 504 -9.41 3.85 26.76
C ASP A 504 -10.16 4.48 25.56
N ARG A 505 -9.57 5.45 24.87
CA ARG A 505 -10.15 6.04 23.65
C ARG A 505 -10.20 5.03 22.50
N TYR A 506 -9.16 4.24 22.31
CA TYR A 506 -9.15 3.18 21.30
C TYR A 506 -10.25 2.14 21.54
N LEU A 507 -10.43 1.72 22.79
CA LEU A 507 -11.52 0.80 23.16
C LEU A 507 -12.90 1.43 22.95
N GLU A 508 -13.07 2.73 23.22
CA GLU A 508 -14.32 3.45 22.96
C GLU A 508 -14.68 3.42 21.47
N LEU A 509 -13.71 3.67 20.60
CA LEU A 509 -13.89 3.58 19.15
C LEU A 509 -14.25 2.16 18.72
N LEU A 510 -13.52 1.14 19.18
CA LEU A 510 -13.86 -0.26 18.92
C LEU A 510 -15.30 -0.58 19.30
N ASN A 511 -15.75 -0.15 20.47
CA ASN A 511 -17.11 -0.39 20.94
C ASN A 511 -18.15 0.42 20.15
N THR A 512 -17.80 1.61 19.64
CA THR A 512 -18.68 2.41 18.78
C THR A 512 -18.96 1.67 17.47
N TYR A 513 -17.94 1.13 16.83
CA TYR A 513 -18.09 0.41 15.57
C TYR A 513 -18.74 -0.97 15.75
N ARG A 514 -18.26 -1.74 16.71
CA ARG A 514 -18.72 -3.13 16.93
C ARG A 514 -20.06 -3.22 17.67
N GLY A 515 -20.41 -2.22 18.46
CA GLY A 515 -21.62 -2.24 19.29
C GLY A 515 -21.60 -3.39 20.29
N ASP A 516 -22.72 -4.12 20.35
CA ASP A 516 -22.91 -5.31 21.17
C ASP A 516 -22.64 -6.63 20.41
N THR A 517 -22.16 -6.53 19.17
CA THR A 517 -22.02 -7.69 18.27
C THR A 517 -20.73 -8.47 18.48
N VAL A 518 -19.68 -7.80 18.95
CA VAL A 518 -18.40 -8.41 19.32
C VAL A 518 -17.98 -7.89 20.68
N ILE A 519 -17.78 -8.79 21.64
CA ILE A 519 -17.36 -8.45 22.99
C ILE A 519 -15.84 -8.27 23.03
N SER A 520 -15.39 -7.03 23.11
CA SER A 520 -13.97 -6.73 23.28
C SER A 520 -13.50 -7.08 24.68
N PHE A 521 -12.37 -7.78 24.79
CA PHE A 521 -11.71 -7.96 26.08
C PHE A 521 -11.09 -6.62 26.55
N PRO A 522 -10.99 -6.39 27.87
CA PRO A 522 -10.35 -5.16 28.38
C PRO A 522 -8.91 -4.97 27.87
N GLU A 523 -8.20 -6.05 27.58
CA GLU A 523 -6.83 -6.08 27.09
C GLU A 523 -6.73 -5.61 25.63
N THR A 524 -7.79 -5.73 24.84
CA THR A 524 -7.84 -5.26 23.44
C THR A 524 -7.55 -3.74 23.32
N LYS A 525 -7.75 -2.98 24.40
CA LYS A 525 -7.47 -1.54 24.43
C LYS A 525 -6.01 -1.17 24.13
N TYR A 526 -5.08 -2.09 24.36
CA TYR A 526 -3.65 -1.82 24.16
C TYR A 526 -3.17 -2.05 22.73
N HIS A 527 -4.01 -2.62 21.86
CA HIS A 527 -3.64 -2.98 20.48
C HIS A 527 -3.20 -1.79 19.62
N TRP A 528 -3.62 -0.56 19.93
CA TRP A 528 -3.11 0.62 19.20
C TRP A 528 -1.58 0.73 19.23
N ALA A 529 -0.95 0.22 20.29
CA ALA A 529 0.50 0.28 20.48
C ALA A 529 1.27 -0.65 19.53
N ASP A 530 0.60 -1.65 18.93
CA ASP A 530 1.20 -2.62 18.02
C ASP A 530 1.11 -2.15 16.55
N ILE A 531 0.39 -1.03 16.26
CA ILE A 531 0.07 -0.58 14.91
C ILE A 531 1.14 0.38 14.38
N PRO A 532 2.03 -0.06 13.46
CA PRO A 532 3.12 0.77 12.93
C PRO A 532 2.61 1.95 12.09
N HIS A 533 1.42 1.83 11.51
CA HIS A 533 0.84 2.83 10.62
C HIS A 533 0.56 4.17 11.31
N PHE A 534 0.41 4.22 12.62
CA PHE A 534 0.28 5.49 13.35
C PHE A 534 1.55 6.35 13.35
N TYR A 535 2.67 5.78 12.91
CA TYR A 535 3.90 6.53 12.68
C TYR A 535 4.03 7.07 11.25
N TYR A 536 3.11 6.69 10.34
CA TYR A 536 2.97 7.23 8.98
C TYR A 536 1.87 8.28 8.98
N VAL A 537 2.28 9.53 9.01
CA VAL A 537 1.42 10.71 9.23
C VAL A 537 0.20 10.71 8.30
N TYR A 538 -1.00 10.60 8.85
CA TYR A 538 -2.26 10.56 8.12
C TYR A 538 -2.20 9.62 6.91
N TYR A 539 -1.85 8.37 7.17
CA TYR A 539 -1.68 7.36 6.13
C TYR A 539 -2.90 6.45 6.00
N VAL A 540 -3.46 6.01 7.13
CA VAL A 540 -4.45 4.91 7.18
C VAL A 540 -5.75 5.19 6.45
N TYR A 541 -6.21 6.44 6.38
CA TYR A 541 -7.44 6.80 5.67
C TYR A 541 -7.38 6.45 4.18
N GLN A 542 -6.19 6.37 3.59
CA GLN A 542 -5.97 6.10 2.17
C GLN A 542 -6.41 4.69 1.78
N TYR A 543 -6.36 3.73 2.69
CA TYR A 543 -6.93 2.40 2.47
C TYR A 543 -8.45 2.46 2.32
N ALA A 544 -9.14 3.19 3.20
CA ALA A 544 -10.58 3.30 3.16
C ALA A 544 -11.09 4.10 1.95
N THR A 545 -10.40 5.18 1.55
CA THR A 545 -10.70 5.87 0.29
C THR A 545 -10.50 4.95 -0.91
N SER A 546 -9.41 4.19 -0.91
CA SER A 546 -9.06 3.31 -2.04
C SER A 546 -10.08 2.21 -2.27
N ILE A 547 -10.54 1.50 -1.21
CA ILE A 547 -11.57 0.47 -1.38
C ILE A 547 -12.92 1.09 -1.78
N SER A 548 -13.21 2.32 -1.35
CA SER A 548 -14.43 3.03 -1.76
C SER A 548 -14.42 3.30 -3.28
N TYR A 549 -13.30 3.76 -3.80
CA TYR A 549 -13.15 4.03 -5.24
C TYR A 549 -13.07 2.74 -6.06
N ALA A 550 -12.31 1.76 -5.56
CA ALA A 550 -12.18 0.45 -6.18
C ALA A 550 -13.53 -0.28 -6.28
N ALA A 551 -14.40 -0.19 -5.28
CA ALA A 551 -15.72 -0.78 -5.31
C ALA A 551 -16.58 -0.22 -6.46
N SER A 552 -16.56 1.11 -6.65
CA SER A 552 -17.27 1.76 -7.76
C SER A 552 -16.72 1.34 -9.13
N ILE A 553 -15.38 1.31 -9.27
CA ILE A 553 -14.70 0.90 -10.51
C ILE A 553 -14.99 -0.56 -10.83
N ALA A 554 -14.79 -1.46 -9.85
CA ALA A 554 -15.02 -2.88 -10.03
C ALA A 554 -16.48 -3.19 -10.39
N GLN A 555 -17.45 -2.54 -9.74
CA GLN A 555 -18.87 -2.70 -10.08
C GLN A 555 -19.17 -2.27 -11.51
N GLY A 556 -18.67 -1.09 -11.94
CA GLY A 556 -18.84 -0.63 -13.32
C GLY A 556 -18.29 -1.63 -14.33
N ILE A 557 -17.09 -2.19 -14.07
CA ILE A 557 -16.46 -3.22 -14.92
C ILE A 557 -17.29 -4.51 -14.94
N LEU A 558 -17.68 -5.02 -13.78
CA LEU A 558 -18.42 -6.28 -13.64
C LEU A 558 -19.84 -6.21 -14.22
N ASN A 559 -20.47 -5.04 -14.12
CA ASN A 559 -21.79 -4.78 -14.71
C ASN A 559 -21.73 -4.55 -16.23
N GLY A 560 -20.53 -4.43 -16.82
CA GLY A 560 -20.34 -4.18 -18.24
C GLY A 560 -20.77 -2.76 -18.65
N GLU A 561 -20.57 -1.79 -17.79
CA GLU A 561 -20.89 -0.39 -18.10
C GLU A 561 -20.03 0.12 -19.27
N GLU A 562 -20.62 1.01 -20.07
CA GLU A 562 -19.96 1.53 -21.26
C GLU A 562 -18.64 2.22 -20.92
N ASN A 563 -17.55 1.77 -21.53
CA ASN A 563 -16.18 2.26 -21.36
C ASN A 563 -15.56 2.04 -19.95
N ALA A 564 -16.18 1.31 -19.03
CA ALA A 564 -15.66 1.13 -17.66
C ALA A 564 -14.22 0.59 -17.67
N VAL A 565 -13.93 -0.47 -18.44
CA VAL A 565 -12.58 -1.03 -18.58
C VAL A 565 -11.62 -0.01 -19.20
N GLU A 566 -12.01 0.67 -20.27
CA GLU A 566 -11.17 1.66 -20.95
C GLU A 566 -10.83 2.82 -20.01
N ASN A 567 -11.80 3.33 -19.27
CA ASN A 567 -11.62 4.41 -18.30
C ASN A 567 -10.66 3.97 -17.18
N TYR A 568 -10.82 2.78 -16.63
CA TYR A 568 -9.91 2.24 -15.62
C TYR A 568 -8.47 2.10 -16.15
N LEU A 569 -8.29 1.52 -17.34
CA LEU A 569 -6.96 1.42 -17.95
C LEU A 569 -6.34 2.78 -18.27
N ASN A 570 -7.15 3.78 -18.63
CA ASN A 570 -6.66 5.14 -18.85
C ASN A 570 -6.24 5.81 -17.53
N PHE A 571 -6.93 5.54 -16.42
CA PHE A 571 -6.52 5.95 -15.09
C PHE A 571 -5.13 5.36 -14.74
N LEU A 572 -4.93 4.04 -14.92
CA LEU A 572 -3.63 3.40 -14.67
C LEU A 572 -2.50 3.96 -15.55
N LYS A 573 -2.79 4.38 -16.77
CA LYS A 573 -1.82 5.00 -17.69
C LYS A 573 -1.49 6.44 -17.33
N ALA A 574 -2.35 7.10 -16.57
CA ALA A 574 -2.19 8.52 -16.25
C ALA A 574 -1.11 8.78 -15.19
N GLY A 575 -0.77 7.79 -14.36
CA GLY A 575 0.27 7.92 -13.34
C GLY A 575 0.01 9.07 -12.38
N HIS A 576 1.01 9.92 -12.17
CA HIS A 576 0.93 11.12 -11.32
C HIS A 576 0.84 12.43 -12.15
N SER A 577 0.13 12.39 -13.28
CA SER A 577 0.11 13.53 -14.22
C SER A 577 -0.86 14.66 -13.83
N ALA A 578 -1.69 14.43 -12.80
CA ALA A 578 -2.67 15.41 -12.29
C ALA A 578 -2.98 15.12 -10.81
N ALA A 579 -3.76 16.01 -10.20
CA ALA A 579 -4.29 15.80 -8.85
C ALA A 579 -5.07 14.48 -8.75
N PRO A 580 -5.03 13.76 -7.61
CA PRO A 580 -5.69 12.46 -7.43
C PRO A 580 -7.18 12.47 -7.81
N GLN A 581 -7.91 13.53 -7.47
CA GLN A 581 -9.31 13.69 -7.85
C GLN A 581 -9.52 13.75 -9.37
N THR A 582 -8.60 14.39 -10.11
CA THR A 582 -8.64 14.45 -11.57
C THR A 582 -8.33 13.08 -12.18
N LEU A 583 -7.35 12.37 -11.61
CA LEU A 583 -6.99 11.03 -12.05
C LEU A 583 -8.14 10.05 -11.85
N LEU A 584 -8.77 10.07 -10.68
CA LEU A 584 -9.91 9.21 -10.36
C LEU A 584 -11.14 9.52 -11.22
N SER A 585 -11.33 10.78 -11.62
CA SER A 585 -12.41 11.14 -12.54
C SER A 585 -12.26 10.50 -13.93
N ILE A 586 -11.03 10.14 -14.34
CA ILE A 586 -10.80 9.35 -15.57
C ILE A 586 -11.43 7.97 -15.43
N ALA A 587 -11.33 7.35 -14.24
CA ALA A 587 -11.97 6.07 -13.94
C ALA A 587 -13.49 6.18 -13.67
N GLY A 588 -14.06 7.39 -13.72
CA GLY A 588 -15.47 7.64 -13.48
C GLY A 588 -15.84 7.85 -12.01
N VAL A 589 -14.85 8.08 -11.14
CA VAL A 589 -15.03 8.27 -9.69
C VAL A 589 -14.75 9.72 -9.32
N ASP A 590 -15.63 10.34 -8.53
CA ASP A 590 -15.45 11.69 -7.98
C ASP A 590 -15.23 11.63 -6.48
N PRO A 591 -14.00 11.80 -5.97
CA PRO A 591 -13.70 11.80 -4.54
C PRO A 591 -14.39 12.90 -3.73
N LEU A 592 -14.84 13.97 -4.37
CA LEU A 592 -15.51 15.08 -3.71
C LEU A 592 -17.04 14.91 -3.64
N ASN A 593 -17.55 13.81 -4.19
CA ASN A 593 -18.97 13.50 -4.16
C ASN A 593 -19.27 12.42 -3.10
N ALA A 594 -20.11 12.74 -2.12
CA ALA A 594 -20.54 11.79 -1.09
C ALA A 594 -21.17 10.51 -1.67
N GLU A 595 -21.83 10.59 -2.83
CA GLU A 595 -22.41 9.43 -3.52
C GLU A 595 -21.36 8.34 -3.87
N THR A 596 -20.10 8.72 -4.06
CA THR A 596 -19.00 7.76 -4.27
C THR A 596 -18.84 6.83 -3.07
N TYR A 597 -18.89 7.39 -1.87
CA TYR A 597 -18.75 6.63 -0.62
C TYR A 597 -20.04 5.85 -0.30
N HIS A 598 -21.18 6.43 -0.55
CA HIS A 598 -22.47 5.73 -0.41
C HIS A 598 -22.58 4.53 -1.35
N ALA A 599 -22.09 4.64 -2.60
CA ALA A 599 -22.05 3.51 -3.53
C ALA A 599 -21.18 2.35 -3.00
N ALA A 600 -20.06 2.66 -2.35
CA ALA A 600 -19.22 1.65 -1.69
C ALA A 600 -19.95 0.99 -0.50
N MET A 601 -20.71 1.76 0.28
CA MET A 601 -21.54 1.23 1.36
C MET A 601 -22.70 0.37 0.83
N ASP A 602 -23.32 0.75 -0.29
CA ASP A 602 -24.35 -0.05 -0.94
C ASP A 602 -23.77 -1.38 -1.48
N TYR A 603 -22.55 -1.35 -2.00
CA TYR A 603 -21.82 -2.58 -2.37
C TYR A 603 -21.61 -3.49 -1.14
N PHE A 604 -21.05 -2.94 -0.06
CA PHE A 604 -20.83 -3.67 1.19
C PHE A 604 -22.15 -4.26 1.73
N LYS A 605 -23.20 -3.44 1.77
CA LYS A 605 -24.54 -3.87 2.19
C LYS A 605 -25.05 -5.02 1.33
N GLY A 606 -24.84 -4.98 0.02
CA GLY A 606 -25.22 -6.08 -0.89
C GLY A 606 -24.49 -7.39 -0.57
N LEU A 607 -23.19 -7.32 -0.20
CA LEU A 607 -22.45 -8.49 0.29
C LEU A 607 -23.03 -9.01 1.62
N VAL A 608 -23.36 -8.13 2.55
CA VAL A 608 -23.99 -8.50 3.84
C VAL A 608 -25.34 -9.15 3.63
N ASP A 609 -26.21 -8.59 2.78
CA ASP A 609 -27.52 -9.14 2.48
C ASP A 609 -27.42 -10.58 1.92
N GLU A 610 -26.45 -10.83 1.03
CA GLU A 610 -26.21 -12.16 0.46
C GLU A 610 -25.58 -13.13 1.49
N TYR A 611 -24.69 -12.62 2.37
CA TYR A 611 -24.10 -13.39 3.45
C TYR A 611 -25.17 -13.87 4.44
N GLU A 612 -26.05 -12.98 4.91
CA GLU A 612 -27.18 -13.33 5.77
C GLU A 612 -28.07 -14.40 5.12
N ARG A 613 -28.38 -14.24 3.85
CA ARG A 613 -29.18 -15.22 3.09
C ARG A 613 -28.54 -16.62 3.07
N LEU A 614 -27.23 -16.70 2.80
CA LEU A 614 -26.52 -17.98 2.74
C LEU A 614 -26.36 -18.62 4.13
N VAL A 615 -26.08 -17.83 5.14
CA VAL A 615 -26.05 -18.27 6.55
C VAL A 615 -27.39 -18.87 6.97
N ASP A 616 -28.51 -18.20 6.64
CA ASP A 616 -29.84 -18.70 6.96
C ASP A 616 -30.17 -20.02 6.25
N ILE A 617 -29.75 -20.18 4.99
CA ILE A 617 -29.87 -21.45 4.27
C ILE A 617 -29.05 -22.57 4.93
N LYS A 618 -27.80 -22.27 5.33
CA LYS A 618 -26.91 -23.24 6.00
C LYS A 618 -27.53 -23.72 7.32
N ILE A 619 -28.04 -22.79 8.13
CA ILE A 619 -28.70 -23.12 9.41
C ILE A 619 -29.95 -24.00 9.18
N GLN A 620 -30.74 -23.73 8.13
CA GLN A 620 -31.95 -24.53 7.82
C GLN A 620 -31.60 -25.95 7.36
N ASN A 621 -30.42 -26.15 6.77
CA ASN A 621 -29.98 -27.43 6.24
C ASN A 621 -29.15 -28.26 7.26
N SER A 622 -28.71 -27.66 8.36
CA SER A 622 -27.98 -28.30 9.48
C SER A 622 -28.95 -28.90 10.50
#